data_1ec8604cef2b0db04477af49d6e6882d
#
_entry.id   1ec8604cef2b0db04477af49d6e6882d
#
_cell.length_a   1.000
_cell.length_b   1.000
_cell.length_c   1.000
_cell.angle_alpha   90.00
_cell.angle_beta   90.00
_cell.angle_gamma   90.00
#
_symmetry.space_group_name_H-M   'P 1'
#
loop_
_entity.id
_entity.type
_entity.pdbx_description
1 polymer ?
#
loop_
_entity_poly.entity_id
_entity_poly.type
_entity_poly.pdbx_seq_one_letter_code
_entity_poly.pdbx_strand_id
1 'polypeptide(L)'
;MAKFYSLAFVSLFLLALSSCQSLEQISIDYLQAADLSFPPQLRKVAIVNNTSNTPDNKLMAQTEKIKENSPIVSRATAYVNGDTKVATEALAEEIAHQNYFDEVVICDSALRANDKLPRESTLSQEEVHKLASDLGVDLIIAVENLQLKATKTVRYLDEFNCFQGAVDVKAYPTVRIYLPERSRPMTTLHPNDSIFWEEFGASAIEAATHMIPDRKMLQEAAEFAGTIPVKYIVPVWKKGTRYLYTGGSVPMRDAAVYVRENSWDNAYELWHQAFEGTKSEKKKMQAALNIAVYYEMKDSLAQAVEWAEKAQQLAKKIEKKNVSENMHATIDDVPNYYLTSLYLAELKERNSQLPKLKMQMSRFNDDF
;
A
#
# COMPACT_ATOMS: atom_id res chain seq x y z
N MET A 1 61.30 1.20 -2.06
CA MET A 1 60.16 1.09 -2.98
C MET A 1 59.37 -0.21 -2.80
N ALA A 2 59.99 -1.38 -2.58
CA ALA A 2 59.27 -2.66 -2.42
C ALA A 2 58.29 -2.74 -1.25
N LYS A 3 58.53 -2.05 -0.12
CA LYS A 3 57.58 -2.04 1.04
C LYS A 3 56.29 -1.25 0.80
N PHE A 4 56.29 -0.27 -0.12
CA PHE A 4 55.09 0.53 -0.44
C PHE A 4 54.12 -0.27 -1.34
N TYR A 5 54.63 -1.10 -2.25
CA TYR A 5 53.82 -1.94 -3.11
C TYR A 5 53.14 -3.10 -2.34
N SER A 6 53.80 -3.62 -1.33
CA SER A 6 53.26 -4.66 -0.44
C SER A 6 52.04 -4.13 0.38
N LEU A 7 52.13 -2.87 0.89
CA LEU A 7 51.04 -2.27 1.66
C LEU A 7 49.85 -1.92 0.79
N ALA A 8 50.09 -1.45 -0.47
CA ALA A 8 49.02 -1.17 -1.44
C ALA A 8 48.31 -2.46 -1.91
N PHE A 9 49.05 -3.56 -2.06
CA PHE A 9 48.48 -4.86 -2.48
C PHE A 9 47.66 -5.48 -1.35
N VAL A 10 48.08 -5.36 -0.09
CA VAL A 10 47.29 -5.81 1.10
C VAL A 10 46.05 -4.96 1.30
N SER A 11 46.11 -3.64 1.06
CA SER A 11 44.96 -2.74 1.12
C SER A 11 43.94 -3.04 0.01
N LEU A 12 44.40 -3.32 -1.22
CA LEU A 12 43.53 -3.69 -2.33
C LEU A 12 42.90 -5.08 -2.14
N PHE A 13 43.58 -6.01 -1.48
CA PHE A 13 43.05 -7.34 -1.16
C PHE A 13 42.01 -7.30 -0.01
N LEU A 14 42.18 -6.37 0.95
CA LEU A 14 41.21 -6.13 2.03
C LEU A 14 39.90 -5.50 1.53
N LEU A 15 39.97 -4.67 0.48
CA LEU A 15 38.78 -4.10 -0.18
C LEU A 15 38.00 -5.15 -1.01
N ALA A 16 38.65 -6.23 -1.47
CA ALA A 16 38.00 -7.32 -2.19
C ALA A 16 37.25 -8.31 -1.27
N LEU A 17 37.41 -8.21 0.05
CA LEU A 17 36.75 -9.09 1.03
C LEU A 17 35.45 -8.51 1.59
N SER A 18 35.05 -7.30 1.20
CA SER A 18 33.68 -6.85 1.43
C SER A 18 32.75 -7.74 0.60
N SER A 19 32.31 -8.86 1.19
CA SER A 19 31.24 -9.71 0.67
C SER A 19 29.97 -8.86 0.65
N CYS A 20 29.82 -8.03 -0.37
CA CYS A 20 28.55 -7.37 -0.65
C CYS A 20 27.50 -8.48 -0.71
N GLN A 21 26.61 -8.48 0.26
CA GLN A 21 25.42 -9.31 0.22
C GLN A 21 24.58 -8.75 -0.93
N SER A 22 24.72 -9.34 -2.13
CA SER A 22 23.99 -8.86 -3.30
C SER A 22 22.53 -9.26 -3.14
N LEU A 23 21.70 -8.29 -2.75
CA LEU A 23 20.25 -8.34 -2.74
C LEU A 23 19.75 -7.63 -4.01
N GLU A 24 18.96 -8.30 -4.79
CA GLU A 24 18.25 -7.73 -5.93
C GLU A 24 16.78 -7.57 -5.56
N GLN A 25 16.23 -6.38 -5.80
CA GLN A 25 14.84 -6.08 -5.56
C GLN A 25 14.03 -6.39 -6.82
N ILE A 26 12.95 -7.14 -6.65
CA ILE A 26 11.99 -7.43 -7.71
C ILE A 26 10.59 -7.00 -7.29
N SER A 27 9.71 -6.82 -8.27
CA SER A 27 8.31 -6.49 -8.05
C SER A 27 7.42 -7.65 -8.48
N ILE A 28 6.45 -7.97 -7.65
CA ILE A 28 5.45 -9.02 -7.91
C ILE A 28 4.07 -8.38 -7.84
N ASP A 29 3.25 -8.56 -8.88
CA ASP A 29 1.87 -8.16 -8.86
C ASP A 29 1.01 -9.32 -8.35
N TYR A 30 0.12 -9.05 -7.41
CA TYR A 30 -0.80 -10.04 -6.86
C TYR A 30 -2.17 -9.44 -6.57
N LEU A 31 -3.21 -10.25 -6.67
CA LEU A 31 -4.56 -9.84 -6.36
C LEU A 31 -4.83 -10.02 -4.86
N GLN A 32 -5.28 -8.95 -4.21
CA GLN A 32 -5.69 -8.97 -2.81
C GLN A 32 -7.22 -9.08 -2.70
N ALA A 33 -7.69 -9.94 -1.81
CA ALA A 33 -9.12 -10.05 -1.51
C ALA A 33 -9.67 -8.76 -0.90
N ALA A 34 -10.88 -8.38 -1.29
CA ALA A 34 -11.63 -7.30 -0.64
C ALA A 34 -12.18 -7.74 0.73
N ASP A 35 -12.57 -6.76 1.56
CA ASP A 35 -13.23 -7.07 2.84
C ASP A 35 -14.66 -7.57 2.63
N LEU A 36 -15.35 -7.04 1.62
CA LEU A 36 -16.70 -7.43 1.25
C LEU A 36 -16.68 -8.51 0.19
N SER A 37 -17.77 -9.28 0.14
CA SER A 37 -18.00 -10.27 -0.91
C SER A 37 -19.43 -10.13 -1.38
N PHE A 38 -19.61 -10.06 -2.70
CA PHE A 38 -20.90 -9.92 -3.34
C PHE A 38 -21.27 -11.22 -4.05
N PRO A 39 -22.54 -11.67 -3.96
CA PRO A 39 -23.03 -12.76 -4.78
C PRO A 39 -22.78 -12.50 -6.27
N PRO A 40 -22.50 -13.54 -7.09
CA PRO A 40 -22.22 -13.37 -8.52
C PRO A 40 -23.34 -12.69 -9.32
N GLN A 41 -24.57 -12.74 -8.80
CA GLN A 41 -25.75 -12.13 -9.41
C GLN A 41 -25.73 -10.59 -9.37
N LEU A 42 -25.01 -9.99 -8.44
CA LEU A 42 -24.89 -8.53 -8.32
C LEU A 42 -23.80 -8.05 -9.31
N ARG A 43 -24.18 -7.83 -10.56
CA ARG A 43 -23.27 -7.54 -11.66
C ARG A 43 -23.17 -6.05 -11.99
N LYS A 44 -24.25 -5.29 -11.77
CA LYS A 44 -24.36 -3.87 -12.10
C LYS A 44 -24.40 -3.02 -10.84
N VAL A 45 -23.56 -2.01 -10.78
CA VAL A 45 -23.45 -1.14 -9.61
C VAL A 45 -23.63 0.32 -9.97
N ALA A 46 -24.37 1.07 -9.16
CA ALA A 46 -24.36 2.54 -9.22
C ALA A 46 -23.51 3.12 -8.11
N ILE A 47 -22.66 4.08 -8.45
CA ILE A 47 -21.92 4.90 -7.51
C ILE A 47 -22.60 6.26 -7.46
N VAL A 48 -23.11 6.64 -6.28
CA VAL A 48 -23.96 7.83 -6.14
C VAL A 48 -23.40 8.78 -5.06
N ASN A 49 -23.59 10.07 -5.30
CA ASN A 49 -23.27 11.13 -4.34
C ASN A 49 -24.52 11.41 -3.49
N ASN A 50 -24.58 10.83 -2.29
CA ASN A 50 -25.72 11.04 -1.36
C ASN A 50 -25.44 12.17 -0.35
N THR A 51 -24.88 13.28 -0.83
CA THR A 51 -24.58 14.44 0.01
C THR A 51 -25.41 15.67 -0.38
N SER A 52 -25.33 16.71 0.43
CA SER A 52 -25.89 18.02 0.11
C SER A 52 -24.88 18.90 -0.61
N ASN A 53 -25.35 19.88 -1.40
CA ASN A 53 -24.48 20.84 -2.08
C ASN A 53 -23.81 21.88 -1.17
N THR A 54 -24.06 21.84 0.13
CA THR A 54 -23.54 22.84 1.05
C THR A 54 -22.42 22.27 1.91
N PRO A 55 -21.17 22.30 1.45
CA PRO A 55 -20.07 22.17 2.37
C PRO A 55 -20.00 23.48 3.18
N ASP A 56 -20.25 23.41 4.48
CA ASP A 56 -19.91 24.50 5.38
C ASP A 56 -18.39 24.55 5.57
N ASN A 57 -17.71 24.96 4.50
CA ASN A 57 -16.24 24.92 4.36
C ASN A 57 -15.59 26.12 5.03
N LYS A 58 -15.90 26.40 6.29
CA LYS A 58 -15.08 27.30 7.08
C LYS A 58 -13.81 26.57 7.48
N LEU A 59 -12.72 26.87 6.77
CA LEU A 59 -11.37 26.52 7.15
C LEU A 59 -11.06 27.16 8.52
N MET A 60 -11.32 26.44 9.60
CA MET A 60 -10.88 26.84 10.93
C MET A 60 -9.49 26.29 11.16
N ALA A 61 -8.48 27.02 10.66
CA ALA A 61 -7.09 26.69 10.91
C ALA A 61 -6.73 26.97 12.37
N GLN A 62 -6.30 25.95 13.07
CA GLN A 62 -5.75 26.09 14.43
C GLN A 62 -4.23 26.07 14.34
N THR A 63 -3.59 27.19 14.68
CA THR A 63 -2.14 27.26 14.81
C THR A 63 -1.72 26.62 16.12
N GLU A 64 -0.84 25.65 16.06
CA GLU A 64 -0.32 24.96 17.24
C GLU A 64 0.81 25.78 17.89
N LYS A 65 0.85 25.80 19.24
CA LYS A 65 1.99 26.34 19.98
C LYS A 65 3.18 25.40 19.86
N ILE A 66 4.27 25.91 19.32
CA ILE A 66 5.50 25.16 19.10
C ILE A 66 6.38 25.27 20.34
N LYS A 67 6.98 24.15 20.75
CA LYS A 67 7.91 24.12 21.90
C LYS A 67 9.22 24.85 21.53
N GLU A 68 9.83 25.54 22.51
CA GLU A 68 11.20 26.05 22.37
C GLU A 68 12.17 24.90 22.01
N ASN A 69 13.10 25.18 21.09
CA ASN A 69 14.06 24.22 20.54
C ASN A 69 13.46 23.09 19.68
N SER A 70 12.25 23.25 19.16
CA SER A 70 11.68 22.34 18.15
C SER A 70 12.26 22.66 16.77
N PRO A 71 12.55 21.65 15.94
CA PRO A 71 12.87 21.88 14.53
C PRO A 71 11.66 22.41 13.73
N ILE A 72 10.46 22.31 14.29
CA ILE A 72 9.23 22.83 13.69
C ILE A 72 9.18 24.35 13.88
N VAL A 73 9.09 25.09 12.75
CA VAL A 73 8.97 26.55 12.72
C VAL A 73 7.51 26.99 12.81
N SER A 74 6.63 26.29 12.08
CA SER A 74 5.19 26.55 12.11
C SER A 74 4.39 25.26 11.87
N ARG A 75 3.22 25.18 12.49
CA ARG A 75 2.26 24.10 12.26
C ARG A 75 0.85 24.62 12.41
N ALA A 76 0.01 24.30 11.43
CA ALA A 76 -1.40 24.65 11.43
C ALA A 76 -2.23 23.46 10.92
N THR A 77 -3.34 23.19 11.59
CA THR A 77 -4.30 22.13 11.25
C THR A 77 -5.64 22.73 10.93
N ALA A 78 -6.25 22.30 9.82
CA ALA A 78 -7.58 22.69 9.42
C ALA A 78 -8.45 21.45 9.17
N TYR A 79 -9.73 21.57 9.52
CA TYR A 79 -10.76 20.58 9.19
C TYR A 79 -11.68 21.16 8.14
N VAL A 80 -11.97 20.39 7.10
CA VAL A 80 -12.76 20.85 5.97
C VAL A 80 -13.54 19.68 5.37
N ASN A 81 -14.74 19.95 4.83
CA ASN A 81 -15.43 18.96 4.02
C ASN A 81 -14.79 18.89 2.64
N GLY A 82 -14.52 17.68 2.15
CA GLY A 82 -14.01 17.46 0.81
C GLY A 82 -15.10 17.57 -0.25
N ASP A 83 -14.68 17.70 -1.50
CA ASP A 83 -15.59 17.67 -2.65
C ASP A 83 -16.06 16.22 -2.89
N THR A 84 -17.32 15.96 -2.51
CA THR A 84 -17.92 14.62 -2.63
C THR A 84 -18.25 14.26 -4.07
N LYS A 85 -18.45 15.24 -4.97
CA LYS A 85 -18.61 14.98 -6.39
C LYS A 85 -17.34 14.35 -6.95
N VAL A 86 -16.21 15.01 -6.74
CA VAL A 86 -14.88 14.54 -7.16
C VAL A 86 -14.57 13.16 -6.55
N ALA A 87 -14.88 12.95 -5.25
CA ALA A 87 -14.67 11.66 -4.60
C ALA A 87 -15.58 10.55 -5.17
N THR A 88 -16.82 10.89 -5.59
CA THR A 88 -17.76 9.94 -6.21
C THR A 88 -17.25 9.54 -7.60
N GLU A 89 -16.78 10.50 -8.38
CA GLU A 89 -16.18 10.26 -9.70
C GLU A 89 -14.96 9.35 -9.57
N ALA A 90 -14.02 9.66 -8.67
CA ALA A 90 -12.82 8.87 -8.44
C ALA A 90 -13.13 7.45 -7.94
N LEU A 91 -14.15 7.29 -7.07
CA LEU A 91 -14.60 5.98 -6.60
C LEU A 91 -15.17 5.14 -7.75
N ALA A 92 -15.98 5.74 -8.61
CA ALA A 92 -16.57 5.06 -9.75
C ALA A 92 -15.51 4.65 -10.78
N GLU A 93 -14.59 5.55 -11.10
CA GLU A 93 -13.49 5.29 -12.03
C GLU A 93 -12.60 4.15 -11.52
N GLU A 94 -12.21 4.17 -10.25
CA GLU A 94 -11.35 3.14 -9.69
C GLU A 94 -12.06 1.78 -9.58
N ILE A 95 -13.35 1.73 -9.21
CA ILE A 95 -14.13 0.48 -9.22
C ILE A 95 -14.27 -0.07 -10.65
N ALA A 96 -14.51 0.79 -11.65
CA ALA A 96 -14.59 0.40 -13.05
C ALA A 96 -13.23 -0.14 -13.54
N HIS A 97 -12.13 0.49 -13.16
CA HIS A 97 -10.78 0.05 -13.51
C HIS A 97 -10.45 -1.36 -13.01
N GLN A 98 -11.01 -1.77 -11.88
CA GLN A 98 -10.82 -3.13 -11.34
C GLN A 98 -11.58 -4.21 -12.13
N ASN A 99 -12.49 -3.86 -13.02
CA ASN A 99 -13.29 -4.78 -13.85
C ASN A 99 -13.98 -5.89 -13.04
N TYR A 100 -14.42 -5.59 -11.81
CA TYR A 100 -15.08 -6.56 -10.94
C TYR A 100 -16.59 -6.65 -11.18
N PHE A 101 -17.24 -5.53 -11.56
CA PHE A 101 -18.64 -5.46 -11.97
C PHE A 101 -18.72 -5.34 -13.48
N ASP A 102 -19.78 -5.89 -14.08
CA ASP A 102 -20.00 -5.85 -15.53
C ASP A 102 -20.34 -4.43 -16.01
N GLU A 103 -21.02 -3.65 -15.13
CA GLU A 103 -21.41 -2.28 -15.42
C GLU A 103 -21.28 -1.41 -14.16
N VAL A 104 -20.68 -0.25 -14.32
CA VAL A 104 -20.55 0.78 -13.27
C VAL A 104 -21.23 2.04 -13.78
N VAL A 105 -22.36 2.40 -13.17
CA VAL A 105 -23.11 3.62 -13.47
C VAL A 105 -22.74 4.69 -12.45
N ILE A 106 -22.51 5.92 -12.88
CA ILE A 106 -22.20 7.04 -12.00
C ILE A 106 -23.36 8.03 -11.91
N CYS A 107 -23.66 8.49 -10.68
CA CYS A 107 -24.53 9.61 -10.41
C CYS A 107 -23.80 10.55 -9.42
N ASP A 108 -23.01 11.44 -9.98
CA ASP A 108 -22.12 12.37 -9.25
C ASP A 108 -22.85 13.59 -8.69
N SER A 109 -24.03 13.88 -9.21
CA SER A 109 -24.88 14.97 -8.74
C SER A 109 -25.38 14.70 -7.33
N ALA A 110 -25.27 15.71 -6.45
CA ALA A 110 -25.68 15.57 -5.05
C ALA A 110 -27.19 15.28 -4.91
N LEU A 111 -27.54 14.07 -4.48
CA LEU A 111 -28.94 13.65 -4.28
C LEU A 111 -29.69 14.50 -3.25
N ARG A 112 -28.95 15.08 -2.29
CA ARG A 112 -29.47 15.92 -1.21
C ARG A 112 -29.27 17.42 -1.47
N ALA A 113 -29.04 17.83 -2.73
CA ALA A 113 -28.81 19.23 -3.11
C ALA A 113 -29.91 20.18 -2.66
N ASN A 114 -31.14 19.71 -2.57
CA ASN A 114 -32.32 20.49 -2.19
C ASN A 114 -32.71 20.36 -0.72
N ASP A 115 -31.96 19.59 0.06
CA ASP A 115 -32.22 19.45 1.50
C ASP A 115 -31.89 20.78 2.21
N LYS A 116 -32.87 21.32 2.94
CA LYS A 116 -32.74 22.61 3.64
C LYS A 116 -31.76 22.57 4.81
N LEU A 117 -31.51 21.40 5.35
CA LEU A 117 -30.57 21.16 6.44
C LEU A 117 -29.58 20.08 6.02
N PRO A 118 -28.27 20.35 6.05
CA PRO A 118 -27.27 19.31 5.89
C PRO A 118 -27.45 18.27 6.98
N ARG A 119 -27.76 17.06 6.61
CA ARG A 119 -27.84 15.93 7.55
C ARG A 119 -27.23 14.70 6.91
N GLU A 120 -26.60 13.88 7.72
CA GLU A 120 -26.25 12.52 7.36
C GLU A 120 -27.54 11.70 7.27
N SER A 121 -28.17 11.68 6.10
CA SER A 121 -29.37 10.87 5.87
C SER A 121 -29.02 9.68 5.02
N THR A 122 -29.26 8.49 5.57
CA THR A 122 -29.26 7.25 4.78
C THR A 122 -30.37 7.31 3.72
N LEU A 123 -30.13 6.69 2.57
CA LEU A 123 -31.21 6.44 1.62
C LEU A 123 -32.25 5.52 2.26
N SER A 124 -33.53 5.88 2.14
CA SER A 124 -34.62 5.01 2.51
C SER A 124 -34.74 3.83 1.55
N GLN A 125 -35.42 2.76 1.95
CA GLN A 125 -35.65 1.61 1.08
C GLN A 125 -36.34 2.01 -0.24
N GLU A 126 -37.31 2.92 -0.18
CA GLU A 126 -38.03 3.41 -1.34
C GLU A 126 -37.11 4.19 -2.29
N GLU A 127 -36.23 5.06 -1.75
CA GLU A 127 -35.21 5.77 -2.55
C GLU A 127 -34.23 4.82 -3.20
N VAL A 128 -33.72 3.80 -2.46
CA VAL A 128 -32.82 2.78 -2.99
C VAL A 128 -33.48 1.98 -4.11
N HIS A 129 -34.73 1.52 -3.89
CA HIS A 129 -35.46 0.75 -4.89
C HIS A 129 -35.72 1.57 -6.15
N LYS A 130 -36.14 2.82 -6.00
CA LYS A 130 -36.35 3.73 -7.14
C LYS A 130 -35.06 3.99 -7.90
N LEU A 131 -33.97 4.36 -7.23
CA LEU A 131 -32.68 4.61 -7.84
C LEU A 131 -32.17 3.36 -8.59
N ALA A 132 -32.25 2.19 -7.97
CA ALA A 132 -31.80 0.94 -8.60
C ALA A 132 -32.63 0.62 -9.85
N SER A 133 -33.94 0.83 -9.79
CA SER A 133 -34.84 0.65 -10.94
C SER A 133 -34.57 1.66 -12.05
N ASP A 134 -34.42 2.94 -11.71
CA ASP A 134 -34.21 4.02 -12.68
C ASP A 134 -32.85 3.88 -13.40
N LEU A 135 -31.81 3.41 -12.68
CA LEU A 135 -30.46 3.22 -13.20
C LEU A 135 -30.21 1.81 -13.76
N GLY A 136 -31.14 0.87 -13.54
CA GLY A 136 -31.02 -0.51 -14.02
C GLY A 136 -29.89 -1.30 -13.36
N VAL A 137 -29.65 -1.09 -12.03
CA VAL A 137 -28.51 -1.67 -11.29
C VAL A 137 -28.98 -2.60 -10.17
N ASP A 138 -28.09 -3.50 -9.76
CA ASP A 138 -28.36 -4.52 -8.73
C ASP A 138 -28.03 -4.02 -7.31
N LEU A 139 -27.11 -3.05 -7.19
CA LEU A 139 -26.71 -2.46 -5.92
C LEU A 139 -26.26 -1.01 -6.07
N ILE A 140 -26.30 -0.27 -4.96
CA ILE A 140 -25.89 1.13 -4.90
C ILE A 140 -24.76 1.27 -3.87
N ILE A 141 -23.69 1.95 -4.25
CA ILE A 141 -22.61 2.40 -3.37
C ILE A 141 -22.70 3.91 -3.27
N ALA A 142 -23.02 4.43 -2.10
CA ALA A 142 -23.25 5.85 -1.89
C ALA A 142 -22.10 6.49 -1.10
N VAL A 143 -21.54 7.57 -1.62
CA VAL A 143 -20.69 8.49 -0.87
C VAL A 143 -21.60 9.37 -0.02
N GLU A 144 -21.50 9.22 1.30
CA GLU A 144 -22.39 9.88 2.26
C GLU A 144 -21.76 11.13 2.88
N ASN A 145 -20.43 11.11 3.05
CA ASN A 145 -19.67 12.20 3.64
C ASN A 145 -18.20 12.10 3.25
N LEU A 146 -17.52 13.23 3.23
CA LEU A 146 -16.06 13.29 3.10
C LEU A 146 -15.52 14.39 4.02
N GLN A 147 -14.82 14.02 5.08
CA GLN A 147 -14.08 14.94 5.92
C GLN A 147 -12.58 14.86 5.62
N LEU A 148 -11.93 16.02 5.60
CA LEU A 148 -10.49 16.15 5.40
C LEU A 148 -9.88 16.87 6.61
N LYS A 149 -8.75 16.35 7.09
CA LYS A 149 -7.91 17.00 8.08
C LYS A 149 -6.59 17.35 7.41
N ALA A 150 -6.36 18.64 7.13
CA ALA A 150 -5.14 19.14 6.52
C ALA A 150 -4.20 19.69 7.59
N THR A 151 -2.96 19.24 7.61
CA THR A 151 -1.90 19.75 8.51
C THR A 151 -0.76 20.28 7.67
N LYS A 152 -0.48 21.58 7.78
CA LYS A 152 0.67 22.25 7.17
C LYS A 152 1.76 22.41 8.20
N THR A 153 2.97 22.00 7.88
CA THR A 153 4.13 22.07 8.78
C THR A 153 5.33 22.64 8.03
N VAL A 154 6.02 23.60 8.63
CA VAL A 154 7.35 24.04 8.20
C VAL A 154 8.35 23.62 9.27
N ARG A 155 9.39 22.90 8.90
CA ARG A 155 10.47 22.48 9.82
C ARG A 155 11.85 22.72 9.20
N TYR A 156 12.84 22.91 10.06
CA TYR A 156 14.21 22.93 9.68
C TYR A 156 14.79 21.52 9.71
N LEU A 157 15.57 21.18 8.72
CA LEU A 157 16.28 19.90 8.60
C LEU A 157 17.77 20.14 8.75
N ASP A 158 18.30 19.87 9.94
CA ASP A 158 19.72 20.10 10.27
C ASP A 158 20.66 19.34 9.33
N GLU A 159 20.34 18.09 9.00
CA GLU A 159 21.17 17.23 8.15
C GLU A 159 21.34 17.78 6.72
N PHE A 160 20.33 18.49 6.21
CA PHE A 160 20.31 19.03 4.85
C PHE A 160 20.51 20.55 4.81
N ASN A 161 20.61 21.21 5.98
CA ASN A 161 20.72 22.66 6.11
C ASN A 161 19.67 23.42 5.28
N CYS A 162 18.41 22.96 5.30
CA CYS A 162 17.30 23.53 4.56
C CYS A 162 16.00 23.48 5.36
N PHE A 163 14.98 24.19 4.88
CA PHE A 163 13.61 24.10 5.41
C PHE A 163 12.76 23.20 4.53
N GLN A 164 11.94 22.38 5.19
CA GLN A 164 10.91 21.57 4.54
C GLN A 164 9.55 22.15 4.88
N GLY A 165 8.76 22.46 3.85
CA GLY A 165 7.33 22.68 3.92
C GLY A 165 6.58 21.37 3.58
N ALA A 166 5.75 20.88 4.47
CA ALA A 166 4.98 19.65 4.26
C ALA A 166 3.50 19.90 4.49
N VAL A 167 2.67 19.32 3.63
CA VAL A 167 1.22 19.29 3.77
C VAL A 167 0.79 17.84 3.85
N ASP A 168 0.19 17.43 4.96
CA ASP A 168 -0.41 16.11 5.18
C ASP A 168 -1.93 16.26 5.22
N VAL A 169 -2.66 15.54 4.37
CA VAL A 169 -4.12 15.52 4.39
C VAL A 169 -4.62 14.12 4.65
N LYS A 170 -5.25 13.95 5.80
CA LYS A 170 -5.94 12.73 6.16
C LYS A 170 -7.40 12.82 5.75
N ALA A 171 -7.84 11.86 4.91
CA ALA A 171 -9.20 11.79 4.39
C ALA A 171 -10.02 10.72 5.13
N TYR A 172 -11.28 11.04 5.40
CA TYR A 172 -12.26 10.21 6.10
C TYR A 172 -13.55 10.11 5.27
N PRO A 173 -13.57 9.36 4.17
CA PRO A 173 -14.80 9.12 3.43
C PRO A 173 -15.73 8.21 4.23
N THR A 174 -17.03 8.47 4.13
CA THR A 174 -18.09 7.57 4.59
C THR A 174 -18.83 7.04 3.37
N VAL A 175 -18.82 5.72 3.21
CA VAL A 175 -19.45 5.05 2.07
C VAL A 175 -20.42 4.00 2.58
N ARG A 176 -21.66 3.99 2.05
CA ARG A 176 -22.66 2.97 2.37
C ARG A 176 -23.02 2.15 1.14
N ILE A 177 -23.30 0.88 1.38
CA ILE A 177 -23.70 -0.06 0.35
C ILE A 177 -25.13 -0.48 0.61
N TYR A 178 -25.97 -0.32 -0.42
CA TYR A 178 -27.40 -0.59 -0.38
C TYR A 178 -27.76 -1.68 -1.37
N LEU A 179 -28.69 -2.53 -0.95
CA LEU A 179 -29.36 -3.50 -1.81
C LEU A 179 -30.85 -3.14 -1.90
N PRO A 180 -31.48 -3.14 -3.09
CA PRO A 180 -32.86 -2.71 -3.28
C PRO A 180 -33.86 -3.45 -2.37
N GLU A 181 -33.62 -4.73 -2.11
CA GLU A 181 -34.49 -5.58 -1.32
C GLU A 181 -34.29 -5.45 0.19
N ARG A 182 -33.36 -4.57 0.66
CA ARG A 182 -33.07 -4.40 2.08
C ARG A 182 -33.52 -3.03 2.59
N SER A 183 -34.19 -3.03 3.75
CA SER A 183 -34.62 -1.81 4.43
C SER A 183 -33.49 -1.00 5.09
N ARG A 184 -32.30 -1.60 5.20
CA ARG A 184 -31.11 -0.97 5.81
C ARG A 184 -29.89 -1.18 4.90
N PRO A 185 -28.92 -0.31 4.99
CA PRO A 185 -27.65 -0.52 4.31
C PRO A 185 -27.07 -1.91 4.60
N MET A 186 -26.51 -2.54 3.59
CA MET A 186 -25.79 -3.81 3.76
C MET A 186 -24.59 -3.60 4.71
N THR A 187 -23.86 -2.50 4.52
CA THR A 187 -22.74 -2.09 5.37
C THR A 187 -22.45 -0.61 5.23
N THR A 188 -21.73 -0.08 6.20
CA THR A 188 -21.14 1.27 6.16
C THR A 188 -19.63 1.15 6.35
N LEU A 189 -18.86 1.78 5.48
CA LEU A 189 -17.42 1.84 5.54
C LEU A 189 -16.99 3.23 6.01
N HIS A 190 -16.04 3.27 6.94
CA HIS A 190 -15.39 4.48 7.43
C HIS A 190 -13.87 4.33 7.31
N PRO A 191 -13.35 4.09 6.11
CA PRO A 191 -11.91 3.98 5.94
C PRO A 191 -11.25 5.34 6.11
N ASN A 192 -9.93 5.33 6.33
CA ASN A 192 -9.15 6.55 6.31
C ASN A 192 -7.75 6.25 5.78
N ASP A 193 -7.17 7.25 5.13
CA ASP A 193 -5.80 7.21 4.66
C ASP A 193 -5.28 8.64 4.49
N SER A 194 -3.97 8.82 4.26
CA SER A 194 -3.33 10.13 4.13
C SER A 194 -2.59 10.25 2.81
N ILE A 195 -2.68 11.45 2.23
CA ILE A 195 -1.85 11.89 1.11
C ILE A 195 -1.01 13.08 1.58
N PHE A 196 0.24 13.18 1.12
CA PHE A 196 1.13 14.26 1.52
C PHE A 196 1.90 14.84 0.34
N TRP A 197 2.28 16.10 0.49
CA TRP A 197 3.17 16.84 -0.41
C TRP A 197 4.26 17.49 0.41
N GLU A 198 5.46 17.57 -0.14
CA GLU A 198 6.58 18.24 0.49
C GLU A 198 7.36 19.09 -0.50
N GLU A 199 7.89 20.21 -0.01
CA GLU A 199 8.72 21.15 -0.76
C GLU A 199 9.86 21.62 0.12
N PHE A 200 10.97 22.00 -0.50
CA PHE A 200 12.16 22.44 0.19
C PHE A 200 12.51 23.87 -0.19
N GLY A 201 13.14 24.60 0.75
CA GLY A 201 13.58 25.96 0.53
C GLY A 201 14.78 26.34 1.40
N ALA A 202 15.52 27.35 0.99
CA ALA A 202 16.62 27.92 1.76
C ALA A 202 16.15 28.71 3.00
N SER A 203 14.87 29.10 3.02
CA SER A 203 14.23 29.78 4.15
C SER A 203 12.86 29.18 4.46
N ALA A 204 12.37 29.39 5.69
CA ALA A 204 11.04 28.95 6.08
C ALA A 204 9.92 29.58 5.24
N ILE A 205 10.10 30.83 4.83
CA ILE A 205 9.15 31.57 3.96
C ILE A 205 9.11 30.93 2.57
N GLU A 206 10.27 30.61 2.01
CA GLU A 206 10.38 29.97 0.70
C GLU A 206 9.72 28.61 0.71
N ALA A 207 10.06 27.74 1.68
CA ALA A 207 9.45 26.43 1.84
C ALA A 207 7.92 26.50 2.00
N ALA A 208 7.43 27.49 2.78
CA ALA A 208 5.99 27.71 2.96
C ALA A 208 5.29 28.19 1.67
N THR A 209 5.96 29.04 0.87
CA THR A 209 5.40 29.61 -0.36
C THR A 209 5.30 28.58 -1.48
N HIS A 210 6.20 27.62 -1.51
CA HIS A 210 6.23 26.54 -2.51
C HIS A 210 5.25 25.39 -2.22
N MET A 211 4.67 25.33 -1.02
CA MET A 211 3.65 24.29 -0.69
C MET A 211 2.53 24.27 -1.72
N ILE A 212 1.93 23.12 -1.92
CA ILE A 212 0.76 22.95 -2.78
C ILE A 212 -0.33 23.97 -2.44
N PRO A 213 -0.91 24.68 -3.44
CA PRO A 213 -2.02 25.62 -3.22
C PRO A 213 -3.25 24.91 -2.65
N ASP A 214 -3.99 25.57 -1.75
CA ASP A 214 -5.15 24.99 -1.05
C ASP A 214 -6.19 24.38 -1.98
N ARG A 215 -6.51 25.06 -3.09
CA ARG A 215 -7.49 24.55 -4.06
C ARG A 215 -7.04 23.23 -4.69
N LYS A 216 -5.77 23.13 -5.07
CA LYS A 216 -5.21 21.92 -5.69
C LYS A 216 -5.11 20.81 -4.66
N MET A 217 -4.68 21.13 -3.44
CA MET A 217 -4.63 20.20 -2.31
C MET A 217 -6.01 19.59 -2.04
N LEU A 218 -7.07 20.40 -1.96
CA LEU A 218 -8.43 19.92 -1.68
C LEU A 218 -8.97 19.05 -2.82
N GLN A 219 -8.67 19.39 -4.07
CA GLN A 219 -9.06 18.60 -5.24
C GLN A 219 -8.36 17.24 -5.21
N GLU A 220 -7.03 17.18 -5.13
CA GLU A 220 -6.26 15.94 -5.13
C GLU A 220 -6.58 15.08 -3.89
N ALA A 221 -6.85 15.70 -2.75
CA ALA A 221 -7.28 14.98 -1.56
C ALA A 221 -8.69 14.37 -1.70
N ALA A 222 -9.60 15.02 -2.44
CA ALA A 222 -10.93 14.46 -2.71
C ALA A 222 -10.85 13.30 -3.73
N GLU A 223 -10.05 13.43 -4.77
CA GLU A 223 -9.75 12.33 -5.72
C GLU A 223 -9.17 11.13 -4.98
N PHE A 224 -8.13 11.36 -4.18
CA PHE A 224 -7.53 10.31 -3.35
C PHE A 224 -8.55 9.65 -2.41
N ALA A 225 -9.41 10.45 -1.75
CA ALA A 225 -10.42 9.95 -0.83
C ALA A 225 -11.41 8.97 -1.50
N GLY A 226 -11.74 9.20 -2.78
CA GLY A 226 -12.58 8.30 -3.58
C GLY A 226 -11.95 6.93 -3.81
N THR A 227 -10.63 6.84 -3.88
CA THR A 227 -9.92 5.56 -4.10
C THR A 227 -9.81 4.71 -2.82
N ILE A 228 -9.82 5.33 -1.63
CA ILE A 228 -9.60 4.63 -0.35
C ILE A 228 -10.58 3.48 -0.10
N PRO A 229 -11.90 3.61 -0.36
CA PRO A 229 -12.88 2.54 -0.09
C PRO A 229 -12.71 1.30 -0.99
N VAL A 230 -12.11 1.44 -2.17
CA VAL A 230 -12.11 0.42 -3.22
C VAL A 230 -11.58 -0.92 -2.74
N LYS A 231 -10.44 -0.93 -2.05
CA LYS A 231 -9.82 -2.15 -1.50
C LYS A 231 -10.70 -2.94 -0.50
N TYR A 232 -11.70 -2.27 0.08
CA TYR A 232 -12.68 -2.92 0.97
C TYR A 232 -13.86 -3.51 0.20
N ILE A 233 -14.13 -2.99 -1.00
CA ILE A 233 -15.32 -3.30 -1.80
C ILE A 233 -15.02 -4.38 -2.84
N VAL A 234 -13.94 -4.24 -3.60
CA VAL A 234 -13.56 -5.14 -4.68
C VAL A 234 -12.13 -5.64 -4.53
N PRO A 235 -11.78 -6.85 -5.01
CA PRO A 235 -10.39 -7.28 -5.08
C PRO A 235 -9.55 -6.29 -5.89
N VAL A 236 -8.35 -5.97 -5.40
CA VAL A 236 -7.46 -5.00 -6.03
C VAL A 236 -6.09 -5.59 -6.31
N TRP A 237 -5.52 -5.22 -7.45
CA TRP A 237 -4.13 -5.56 -7.75
C TRP A 237 -3.18 -4.75 -6.88
N LYS A 238 -2.24 -5.46 -6.25
CA LYS A 238 -1.16 -4.86 -5.47
C LYS A 238 0.19 -5.23 -6.03
N LYS A 239 1.09 -4.27 -5.95
CA LYS A 239 2.50 -4.46 -6.24
C LYS A 239 3.27 -4.67 -4.94
N GLY A 240 3.85 -5.86 -4.78
CA GLY A 240 4.70 -6.21 -3.65
C GLY A 240 6.18 -6.17 -4.03
N THR A 241 7.01 -5.63 -3.15
CA THR A 241 8.47 -5.69 -3.29
C THR A 241 9.00 -6.97 -2.67
N ARG A 242 9.85 -7.69 -3.41
CA ARG A 242 10.54 -8.90 -2.93
C ARG A 242 12.04 -8.73 -3.11
N TYR A 243 12.77 -9.46 -2.30
CA TYR A 243 14.23 -9.43 -2.32
C TYR A 243 14.76 -10.83 -2.63
N LEU A 244 15.66 -10.89 -3.61
CA LEU A 244 16.35 -12.11 -3.99
C LEU A 244 17.84 -11.99 -3.64
N TYR A 245 18.38 -13.03 -3.03
CA TYR A 245 19.82 -13.16 -2.86
C TYR A 245 20.45 -13.66 -4.14
N THR A 246 21.34 -12.85 -4.74
CA THR A 246 21.96 -13.14 -6.02
C THR A 246 23.43 -13.58 -5.91
N GLY A 247 23.96 -13.64 -4.69
CA GLY A 247 25.38 -13.97 -4.42
C GLY A 247 25.55 -15.14 -3.46
N GLY A 248 26.81 -15.40 -3.10
CA GLY A 248 27.20 -16.37 -2.07
C GLY A 248 27.66 -17.74 -2.57
N SER A 249 27.20 -18.24 -3.72
CA SER A 249 27.67 -19.47 -4.36
C SER A 249 27.50 -19.42 -5.87
N VAL A 250 28.12 -20.33 -6.61
CA VAL A 250 27.96 -20.43 -8.06
C VAL A 250 26.48 -20.62 -8.43
N PRO A 251 25.77 -21.64 -7.87
CA PRO A 251 24.36 -21.82 -8.21
C PRO A 251 23.48 -20.59 -7.94
N MET A 252 23.76 -19.82 -6.87
CA MET A 252 23.00 -18.60 -6.57
C MET A 252 23.22 -17.50 -7.62
N ARG A 253 24.45 -17.34 -8.12
CA ARG A 253 24.75 -16.36 -9.17
C ARG A 253 24.16 -16.76 -10.52
N ASP A 254 24.24 -18.03 -10.86
CA ASP A 254 23.69 -18.56 -12.12
C ASP A 254 22.15 -18.47 -12.10
N ALA A 255 21.51 -18.75 -10.95
CA ALA A 255 20.07 -18.56 -10.76
C ALA A 255 19.64 -17.11 -10.98
N ALA A 256 20.45 -16.12 -10.55
CA ALA A 256 20.14 -14.71 -10.78
C ALA A 256 20.14 -14.35 -12.28
N VAL A 257 20.96 -15.01 -13.09
CA VAL A 257 20.93 -14.85 -14.56
C VAL A 257 19.59 -15.37 -15.10
N TYR A 258 19.20 -16.58 -14.72
CA TYR A 258 17.91 -17.16 -15.14
C TYR A 258 16.70 -16.33 -14.72
N VAL A 259 16.72 -15.67 -13.54
CA VAL A 259 15.66 -14.74 -13.14
C VAL A 259 15.56 -13.57 -14.12
N ARG A 260 16.68 -12.96 -14.52
CA ARG A 260 16.72 -11.86 -15.50
C ARG A 260 16.23 -12.29 -16.88
N GLU A 261 16.40 -13.56 -17.23
CA GLU A 261 15.90 -14.18 -18.47
C GLU A 261 14.44 -14.67 -18.32
N ASN A 262 13.77 -14.36 -17.19
CA ASN A 262 12.43 -14.85 -16.84
C ASN A 262 12.29 -16.39 -16.83
N SER A 263 13.40 -17.10 -16.61
CA SER A 263 13.47 -18.55 -16.56
C SER A 263 13.45 -19.05 -15.11
N TRP A 264 12.32 -18.86 -14.45
CA TRP A 264 12.14 -19.10 -13.00
C TRP A 264 12.33 -20.55 -12.59
N ASP A 265 11.93 -21.50 -13.43
CA ASP A 265 12.04 -22.93 -13.12
C ASP A 265 13.52 -23.37 -13.08
N ASN A 266 14.35 -22.86 -14.00
CA ASN A 266 15.78 -23.09 -13.95
C ASN A 266 16.46 -22.42 -12.74
N ALA A 267 16.01 -21.22 -12.37
CA ALA A 267 16.49 -20.56 -11.16
C ALA A 267 16.14 -21.36 -9.91
N TYR A 268 14.94 -21.92 -9.83
CA TYR A 268 14.48 -22.77 -8.72
C TYR A 268 15.37 -24.00 -8.52
N GLU A 269 15.69 -24.73 -9.58
CA GLU A 269 16.57 -25.90 -9.52
C GLU A 269 17.94 -25.54 -8.93
N LEU A 270 18.52 -24.41 -9.34
CA LEU A 270 19.79 -23.93 -8.82
C LEU A 270 19.71 -23.48 -7.35
N TRP A 271 18.62 -22.84 -6.94
CA TRP A 271 18.41 -22.49 -5.53
C TRP A 271 18.23 -23.74 -4.67
N HIS A 272 17.51 -24.75 -5.17
CA HIS A 272 17.38 -26.03 -4.49
C HIS A 272 18.73 -26.73 -4.35
N GLN A 273 19.53 -26.77 -5.42
CA GLN A 273 20.91 -27.27 -5.38
C GLN A 273 21.78 -26.48 -4.36
N ALA A 274 21.65 -25.16 -4.32
CA ALA A 274 22.37 -24.31 -3.38
C ALA A 274 21.95 -24.59 -1.93
N PHE A 275 20.68 -24.85 -1.68
CA PHE A 275 20.15 -25.19 -0.34
C PHE A 275 20.67 -26.54 0.15
N GLU A 276 20.61 -27.57 -0.66
CA GLU A 276 21.05 -28.94 -0.31
C GLU A 276 22.58 -29.04 -0.24
N GLY A 277 23.29 -28.38 -1.15
CA GLY A 277 24.75 -28.50 -1.31
C GLY A 277 25.57 -27.73 -0.26
N THR A 278 24.96 -27.03 0.69
CA THR A 278 25.71 -26.25 1.69
C THR A 278 25.42 -26.67 3.13
N LYS A 279 26.45 -26.59 3.99
CA LYS A 279 26.29 -26.69 5.45
C LYS A 279 26.12 -25.32 6.14
N SER A 280 26.29 -24.23 5.40
CA SER A 280 26.20 -22.86 5.95
C SER A 280 24.73 -22.47 6.15
N GLU A 281 24.32 -22.21 7.39
CA GLU A 281 22.96 -21.75 7.72
C GLU A 281 22.61 -20.47 6.98
N LYS A 282 23.57 -19.51 6.81
CA LYS A 282 23.35 -18.27 6.05
C LYS A 282 23.04 -18.55 4.57
N LYS A 283 23.79 -19.44 3.92
CA LYS A 283 23.55 -19.79 2.52
C LYS A 283 22.23 -20.56 2.34
N LYS A 284 21.90 -21.45 3.30
CA LYS A 284 20.57 -22.12 3.31
C LYS A 284 19.44 -21.13 3.47
N MET A 285 19.55 -20.16 4.36
CA MET A 285 18.55 -19.11 4.57
C MET A 285 18.30 -18.30 3.29
N GLN A 286 19.39 -17.89 2.61
CA GLN A 286 19.32 -17.15 1.36
C GLN A 286 18.62 -17.94 0.24
N ALA A 287 19.00 -19.20 0.06
CA ALA A 287 18.38 -20.07 -0.94
C ALA A 287 16.89 -20.34 -0.60
N ALA A 288 16.57 -20.60 0.68
CA ALA A 288 15.20 -20.83 1.12
C ALA A 288 14.30 -19.62 0.89
N LEU A 289 14.80 -18.38 1.11
CA LEU A 289 14.03 -17.16 0.81
C LEU A 289 13.73 -17.06 -0.69
N ASN A 290 14.73 -17.28 -1.56
CA ASN A 290 14.54 -17.24 -3.00
C ASN A 290 13.54 -18.31 -3.49
N ILE A 291 13.57 -19.51 -2.90
CA ILE A 291 12.60 -20.57 -3.20
C ILE A 291 11.19 -20.16 -2.76
N ALA A 292 11.05 -19.48 -1.63
CA ALA A 292 9.75 -18.96 -1.21
C ALA A 292 9.18 -17.96 -2.21
N VAL A 293 10.02 -17.07 -2.74
CA VAL A 293 9.63 -16.11 -3.78
C VAL A 293 9.23 -16.84 -5.08
N TYR A 294 9.94 -17.90 -5.47
CA TYR A 294 9.55 -18.71 -6.62
C TYR A 294 8.15 -19.30 -6.47
N TYR A 295 7.84 -19.89 -5.31
CA TYR A 295 6.50 -20.44 -5.09
C TYR A 295 5.41 -19.37 -5.02
N GLU A 296 5.73 -18.16 -4.52
CA GLU A 296 4.83 -17.02 -4.59
C GLU A 296 4.53 -16.62 -6.04
N MET A 297 5.56 -16.58 -6.91
CA MET A 297 5.42 -16.31 -8.35
C MET A 297 4.57 -17.36 -9.10
N LYS A 298 4.51 -18.58 -8.56
CA LYS A 298 3.68 -19.68 -9.09
C LYS A 298 2.30 -19.76 -8.41
N ASP A 299 1.88 -18.74 -7.66
CA ASP A 299 0.63 -18.71 -6.86
C ASP A 299 0.47 -19.88 -5.88
N SER A 300 1.58 -20.54 -5.54
CA SER A 300 1.62 -21.65 -4.59
C SER A 300 1.90 -21.16 -3.18
N LEU A 301 0.99 -20.33 -2.64
CA LEU A 301 1.19 -19.62 -1.37
C LEU A 301 1.48 -20.51 -0.17
N ALA A 302 0.90 -21.71 -0.09
CA ALA A 302 1.16 -22.64 1.00
C ALA A 302 2.64 -23.09 1.02
N GLN A 303 3.21 -23.39 -0.17
CA GLN A 303 4.62 -23.76 -0.31
C GLN A 303 5.54 -22.55 -0.10
N ALA A 304 5.12 -21.37 -0.56
CA ALA A 304 5.85 -20.12 -0.28
C ALA A 304 5.97 -19.86 1.23
N VAL A 305 4.87 -20.04 2.00
CA VAL A 305 4.87 -19.93 3.47
C VAL A 305 5.83 -20.95 4.10
N GLU A 306 5.80 -22.21 3.67
CA GLU A 306 6.68 -23.25 4.21
C GLU A 306 8.16 -22.89 4.04
N TRP A 307 8.55 -22.44 2.84
CA TRP A 307 9.94 -22.08 2.58
C TRP A 307 10.35 -20.77 3.26
N ALA A 308 9.44 -19.80 3.37
CA ALA A 308 9.68 -18.58 4.12
C ALA A 308 9.85 -18.85 5.62
N GLU A 309 9.11 -19.82 6.20
CA GLU A 309 9.30 -20.28 7.58
C GLU A 309 10.68 -20.91 7.79
N LYS A 310 11.14 -21.76 6.85
CA LYS A 310 12.49 -22.31 6.87
C LYS A 310 13.55 -21.19 6.84
N ALA A 311 13.38 -20.20 5.97
CA ALA A 311 14.28 -19.07 5.88
C ALA A 311 14.31 -18.25 7.19
N GLN A 312 13.15 -17.94 7.77
CA GLN A 312 13.05 -17.21 9.04
C GLN A 312 13.69 -17.96 10.21
N GLN A 313 13.46 -19.28 10.32
CA GLN A 313 14.06 -20.09 11.38
C GLN A 313 15.60 -20.11 11.29
N LEU A 314 16.14 -20.17 10.07
CA LEU A 314 17.59 -20.09 9.84
C LEU A 314 18.13 -18.71 10.17
N ALA A 315 17.44 -17.64 9.76
CA ALA A 315 17.80 -16.26 10.10
C ALA A 315 17.84 -16.04 11.62
N LYS A 316 16.83 -16.53 12.34
CA LYS A 316 16.78 -16.47 13.81
C LYS A 316 17.96 -17.16 14.49
N LYS A 317 18.42 -18.30 13.96
CA LYS A 317 19.60 -19.01 14.49
C LYS A 317 20.89 -18.21 14.25
N ILE A 318 21.03 -17.61 13.07
CA ILE A 318 22.21 -16.83 12.70
C ILE A 318 22.34 -15.60 13.59
N GLU A 319 21.25 -14.86 13.79
CA GLU A 319 21.26 -13.63 14.58
C GLU A 319 21.44 -13.86 16.06
N LYS A 320 20.88 -14.93 16.62
CA LYS A 320 21.18 -15.29 18.01
C LYS A 320 22.67 -15.51 18.27
N LYS A 321 23.41 -15.97 17.26
CA LYS A 321 24.87 -16.09 17.33
C LYS A 321 25.56 -14.73 17.24
N ASN A 322 25.04 -13.79 16.43
CA ASN A 322 25.67 -12.49 16.16
C ASN A 322 25.37 -11.45 17.25
N VAL A 323 24.19 -11.48 17.89
CA VAL A 323 23.81 -10.56 18.99
C VAL A 323 24.70 -10.76 20.20
N SER A 324 25.35 -11.93 20.36
CA SER A 324 26.32 -12.16 21.41
C SER A 324 27.69 -11.48 21.13
N GLU A 325 27.96 -11.02 19.90
CA GLU A 325 29.29 -10.56 19.48
C GLU A 325 29.39 -9.07 19.12
N ASN A 326 28.28 -8.36 18.82
CA ASN A 326 28.35 -6.95 18.40
C ASN A 326 27.16 -6.09 18.88
N MET A 327 27.43 -5.17 19.78
CA MET A 327 26.45 -4.22 20.35
C MET A 327 26.27 -2.92 19.52
N HIS A 328 26.79 -2.86 18.29
CA HIS A 328 26.67 -1.71 17.37
C HIS A 328 26.28 -2.17 15.97
N ALA A 329 25.00 -2.48 15.79
CA ALA A 329 24.43 -2.66 14.45
C ALA A 329 24.05 -1.28 13.87
N THR A 330 24.61 -0.92 12.72
CA THR A 330 24.22 0.26 11.95
C THR A 330 22.95 -0.05 11.13
N ILE A 331 22.21 1.01 10.76
CA ILE A 331 20.95 0.96 10.01
C ILE A 331 21.05 0.24 8.64
N ASP A 332 22.26 0.07 8.10
CA ASP A 332 22.51 -0.62 6.83
C ASP A 332 22.43 -2.16 6.92
N ASP A 333 22.41 -2.72 8.12
CA ASP A 333 22.18 -4.14 8.35
C ASP A 333 20.74 -4.38 8.80
N VAL A 334 19.77 -4.28 7.87
CA VAL A 334 18.42 -4.81 8.16
C VAL A 334 18.60 -6.28 8.53
N PRO A 335 18.33 -6.70 9.77
CA PRO A 335 18.54 -8.07 10.18
C PRO A 335 17.78 -9.01 9.25
N ASN A 336 18.43 -10.06 8.76
CA ASN A 336 17.77 -11.05 7.88
C ASN A 336 16.51 -11.62 8.53
N TYR A 337 16.51 -11.73 9.87
CA TYR A 337 15.35 -12.16 10.63
C TYR A 337 14.16 -11.20 10.48
N TYR A 338 14.41 -9.89 10.47
CA TYR A 338 13.37 -8.88 10.26
C TYR A 338 12.79 -8.97 8.85
N LEU A 339 13.66 -9.01 7.84
CA LEU A 339 13.26 -9.14 6.43
C LEU A 339 12.41 -10.40 6.19
N THR A 340 12.89 -11.56 6.67
CA THR A 340 12.17 -12.82 6.51
C THR A 340 10.87 -12.86 7.31
N SER A 341 10.81 -12.19 8.47
CA SER A 341 9.60 -12.13 9.30
C SER A 341 8.50 -11.30 8.68
N LEU A 342 8.84 -10.13 8.10
CA LEU A 342 7.87 -9.28 7.40
C LEU A 342 7.31 -10.01 6.17
N TYR A 343 8.18 -10.63 5.39
CA TYR A 343 7.78 -11.39 4.22
C TYR A 343 6.87 -12.58 4.58
N LEU A 344 7.24 -13.35 5.60
CA LEU A 344 6.43 -14.46 6.09
C LEU A 344 5.06 -14.01 6.60
N ALA A 345 4.99 -12.87 7.31
CA ALA A 345 3.73 -12.33 7.82
C ALA A 345 2.79 -11.98 6.65
N GLU A 346 3.29 -11.32 5.61
CA GLU A 346 2.53 -11.01 4.40
C GLU A 346 2.04 -12.27 3.68
N LEU A 347 2.90 -13.26 3.48
CA LEU A 347 2.52 -14.52 2.85
C LEU A 347 1.43 -15.27 3.63
N LYS A 348 1.54 -15.31 4.97
CA LYS A 348 0.52 -15.94 5.84
C LYS A 348 -0.82 -15.23 5.75
N GLU A 349 -0.81 -13.90 5.75
CA GLU A 349 -2.03 -13.11 5.56
C GLU A 349 -2.68 -13.42 4.22
N ARG A 350 -1.92 -13.36 3.12
CA ARG A 350 -2.42 -13.67 1.78
C ARG A 350 -2.94 -15.10 1.67
N ASN A 351 -2.20 -16.08 2.22
CA ASN A 351 -2.62 -17.48 2.20
C ASN A 351 -3.93 -17.69 2.99
N SER A 352 -4.11 -16.98 4.11
CA SER A 352 -5.36 -17.02 4.89
C SER A 352 -6.57 -16.43 4.15
N GLN A 353 -6.33 -15.44 3.29
CA GLN A 353 -7.36 -14.77 2.49
C GLN A 353 -7.65 -15.49 1.16
N LEU A 354 -6.84 -16.45 0.75
CA LEU A 354 -6.97 -17.14 -0.54
C LEU A 354 -8.35 -17.79 -0.78
N PRO A 355 -8.99 -18.45 0.20
CA PRO A 355 -10.34 -19.00 0.00
C PRO A 355 -11.37 -17.91 -0.29
N LYS A 356 -11.28 -16.77 0.38
CA LYS A 356 -12.15 -15.61 0.17
C LYS A 356 -11.93 -15.00 -1.22
N LEU A 357 -10.67 -14.84 -1.63
CA LEU A 357 -10.34 -14.36 -2.96
C LEU A 357 -10.91 -15.29 -4.04
N LYS A 358 -10.72 -16.59 -3.92
CA LYS A 358 -11.29 -17.59 -4.85
C LYS A 358 -12.81 -17.48 -4.94
N MET A 359 -13.50 -17.27 -3.81
CA MET A 359 -14.94 -17.05 -3.79
C MET A 359 -15.32 -15.75 -4.50
N GLN A 360 -14.60 -14.65 -4.28
CA GLN A 360 -14.84 -13.37 -4.94
C GLN A 360 -14.62 -13.44 -6.45
N MET A 361 -13.62 -14.21 -6.88
CA MET A 361 -13.28 -14.38 -8.30
C MET A 361 -14.11 -15.45 -9.01
N SER A 362 -14.89 -16.26 -8.29
CA SER A 362 -15.73 -17.30 -8.89
C SER A 362 -16.79 -16.74 -9.83
N ARG A 363 -17.17 -15.45 -9.69
CA ARG A 363 -18.10 -14.76 -10.58
C ARG A 363 -17.65 -14.71 -12.05
N PHE A 364 -16.35 -14.89 -12.30
CA PHE A 364 -15.76 -14.91 -13.64
C PHE A 364 -15.66 -16.32 -14.23
N ASN A 365 -15.99 -17.37 -13.45
CA ASN A 365 -15.87 -18.76 -13.90
C ASN A 365 -17.12 -19.28 -14.62
N ASP A 366 -18.23 -18.52 -14.57
CA ASP A 366 -19.50 -18.92 -15.23
C ASP A 366 -19.54 -18.56 -16.72
N ASP A 367 -18.51 -17.91 -17.25
CA ASP A 367 -18.41 -17.46 -18.64
C ASP A 367 -17.46 -18.35 -19.49
N PHE A 368 -17.05 -19.55 -18.98
CA PHE A 368 -16.23 -20.52 -19.72
C PHE A 368 -16.89 -21.91 -19.81
#